data_e01921f8dcc8b27affb05a8ef4002913
#
_entry.id   e01921f8dcc8b27affb05a8ef4002913
#
_cell.length_a   1.000
_cell.length_b   1.000
_cell.length_c   1.000
_cell.angle_alpha   90.00
_cell.angle_beta   90.00
_cell.angle_gamma   90.00
#
_symmetry.space_group_name_H-M   'P 1'
#
loop_
_entity.id
_entity.type
_entity.pdbx_description
1 polymer ?
#
loop_
_entity_poly.entity_id
_entity_poly.type
_entity_poly.pdbx_seq_one_letter_code
_entity_poly.pdbx_strand_id
1 'polypeptide(L)'
;MQALILAGGEGKRMRRVTAHLPKPLLYLPGGTLLDHQLALLWGLPVTHVFVITRHRHGDVSQALRGLQSVTPVQQKAPFTLLGALASAEGLVTEPFIVIHGDNYFSHDLEYLAREVDCTRCGSWPEAVLATDKQDSLGDVAGRLASTGCYVLSPPVFGLVRELLDRDDLRSLTAALLESGAVVRAVPLRGWRANINELQDLLVVSRLVLEQWSDTFHTPAAQEGYRRTTGYSGVECPIWVSPEARVSCSDLGPSVVVGPRATVRRCVLQNVIVFPGAEIEGERVTDGIVIPAADGPLVLAPDRDVDRGQESEAEEEPPQLPPSADK
;
A
#
# COMPACT_ATOMS: atom_id res chain seq x y z
N MET A 1 -2.38 -0.01 -21.56
CA MET A 1 -1.10 0.00 -20.80
C MET A 1 -1.05 -1.15 -19.84
N GLN A 2 0.15 -1.53 -19.35
CA GLN A 2 0.31 -2.57 -18.33
C GLN A 2 0.65 -1.95 -16.96
N ALA A 3 0.75 -2.78 -15.91
CA ALA A 3 1.11 -2.29 -14.59
C ALA A 3 2.07 -3.24 -13.88
N LEU A 4 2.94 -2.68 -13.03
CA LEU A 4 3.82 -3.41 -12.12
C LEU A 4 3.54 -2.98 -10.67
N ILE A 5 3.41 -3.94 -9.77
CA ILE A 5 3.44 -3.71 -8.33
C ILE A 5 4.73 -4.32 -7.79
N LEU A 6 5.65 -3.50 -7.25
CA LEU A 6 6.92 -3.96 -6.70
C LEU A 6 6.73 -4.39 -5.24
N ALA A 7 6.36 -5.63 -5.01
CA ALA A 7 5.92 -6.19 -3.75
C ALA A 7 6.95 -7.17 -3.11
N GLY A 8 8.23 -7.07 -3.49
CA GLY A 8 9.30 -7.99 -3.06
C GLY A 8 9.92 -7.70 -1.70
N GLY A 9 9.57 -6.59 -1.05
CA GLY A 9 10.16 -6.15 0.22
C GLY A 9 9.92 -7.12 1.39
N GLU A 10 10.95 -7.33 2.24
CA GLU A 10 10.87 -8.23 3.41
C GLU A 10 10.07 -7.62 4.59
N GLY A 11 9.92 -6.28 4.63
CA GLY A 11 9.27 -5.61 5.76
C GLY A 11 10.05 -5.78 7.08
N LYS A 12 11.37 -5.58 7.07
CA LYS A 12 12.26 -5.82 8.22
C LYS A 12 11.84 -5.08 9.48
N ARG A 13 11.39 -3.82 9.35
CA ARG A 13 10.89 -2.99 10.47
C ARG A 13 9.58 -3.52 11.07
N MET A 14 8.82 -4.30 10.30
CA MET A 14 7.57 -4.94 10.73
C MET A 14 7.75 -6.45 10.98
N ARG A 15 8.93 -6.94 11.31
CA ARG A 15 9.26 -8.37 11.37
C ARG A 15 8.30 -9.18 12.25
N ARG A 16 7.79 -8.58 13.33
CA ARG A 16 6.79 -9.22 14.21
C ARG A 16 5.50 -9.57 13.45
N VAL A 17 5.14 -8.81 12.41
CA VAL A 17 3.98 -9.04 11.54
C VAL A 17 4.40 -9.84 10.31
N THR A 18 5.48 -9.41 9.63
CA THR A 18 5.89 -9.99 8.35
C THR A 18 6.47 -11.39 8.46
N ALA A 19 6.77 -11.87 9.66
CA ALA A 19 7.03 -13.28 9.92
C ALA A 19 5.78 -14.16 9.67
N HIS A 20 4.57 -13.61 9.84
CA HIS A 20 3.30 -14.36 9.71
C HIS A 20 2.62 -14.15 8.35
N LEU A 21 2.76 -12.96 7.75
CA LEU A 21 2.15 -12.63 6.45
C LEU A 21 3.03 -11.64 5.68
N PRO A 22 3.05 -11.68 4.33
CA PRO A 22 3.84 -10.74 3.54
C PRO A 22 3.23 -9.34 3.58
N LYS A 23 4.08 -8.31 3.51
CA LYS A 23 3.69 -6.89 3.58
C LYS A 23 2.52 -6.49 2.65
N PRO A 24 2.44 -6.95 1.38
CA PRO A 24 1.31 -6.64 0.51
C PRO A 24 -0.05 -7.15 1.02
N LEU A 25 -0.05 -8.14 1.91
CA LEU A 25 -1.27 -8.71 2.49
C LEU A 25 -1.62 -8.09 3.86
N LEU A 26 -0.97 -7.00 4.27
CA LEU A 26 -1.38 -6.21 5.42
C LEU A 26 -2.82 -5.72 5.23
N TYR A 27 -3.64 -5.89 6.26
CA TYR A 27 -5.06 -5.64 6.17
C TYR A 27 -5.40 -4.19 6.56
N LEU A 28 -6.21 -3.56 5.74
CA LEU A 28 -6.76 -2.21 5.89
C LEU A 28 -8.30 -2.26 5.83
N PRO A 29 -9.02 -1.18 6.11
CA PRO A 29 -10.46 -1.14 5.88
C PRO A 29 -10.79 -1.58 4.44
N GLY A 30 -11.64 -2.60 4.29
CA GLY A 30 -12.12 -3.07 2.98
C GLY A 30 -11.26 -4.11 2.27
N GLY A 31 -9.98 -4.31 2.63
CA GLY A 31 -9.13 -5.27 1.95
C GLY A 31 -7.67 -5.22 2.36
N THR A 32 -6.82 -5.99 1.70
CA THR A 32 -5.38 -5.90 1.89
C THR A 32 -4.79 -4.68 1.17
N LEU A 33 -3.58 -4.28 1.52
CA LEU A 33 -2.86 -3.22 0.80
C LEU A 33 -2.77 -3.53 -0.70
N LEU A 34 -2.57 -4.80 -1.06
CA LEU A 34 -2.54 -5.25 -2.44
C LEU A 34 -3.91 -5.10 -3.13
N ASP A 35 -5.03 -5.39 -2.42
CA ASP A 35 -6.38 -5.19 -2.95
C ASP A 35 -6.64 -3.71 -3.26
N HIS A 36 -6.21 -2.80 -2.40
CA HIS A 36 -6.32 -1.35 -2.64
C HIS A 36 -5.50 -0.92 -3.86
N GLN A 37 -4.27 -1.44 -4.02
CA GLN A 37 -3.43 -1.13 -5.18
C GLN A 37 -4.01 -1.69 -6.47
N LEU A 38 -4.55 -2.89 -6.46
CA LEU A 38 -5.24 -3.47 -7.61
C LEU A 38 -6.50 -2.67 -7.97
N ALA A 39 -7.28 -2.25 -6.97
CA ALA A 39 -8.47 -1.41 -7.19
C ALA A 39 -8.12 -0.08 -7.87
N LEU A 40 -7.02 0.57 -7.48
CA LEU A 40 -6.51 1.77 -8.16
C LEU A 40 -6.16 1.50 -9.63
N LEU A 41 -5.52 0.36 -9.92
CA LEU A 41 -5.10 0.01 -11.27
C LEU A 41 -6.28 -0.39 -12.15
N TRP A 42 -7.32 -1.00 -11.61
CA TRP A 42 -8.54 -1.31 -12.37
C TRP A 42 -9.36 -0.06 -12.77
N GLY A 43 -9.17 1.05 -12.09
CA GLY A 43 -9.69 2.36 -12.51
C GLY A 43 -9.00 2.94 -13.76
N LEU A 44 -7.88 2.33 -14.21
CA LEU A 44 -7.08 2.75 -15.36
C LEU A 44 -7.32 1.82 -16.56
N PRO A 45 -6.96 2.24 -17.79
CA PRO A 45 -6.99 1.35 -18.96
C PRO A 45 -5.83 0.33 -18.93
N VAL A 46 -5.71 -0.41 -17.83
CA VAL A 46 -4.68 -1.43 -17.64
C VAL A 46 -5.13 -2.76 -18.19
N THR A 47 -4.32 -3.32 -19.09
CA THR A 47 -4.59 -4.62 -19.75
C THR A 47 -4.10 -5.80 -18.92
N HIS A 48 -3.02 -5.61 -18.15
CA HIS A 48 -2.42 -6.66 -17.32
C HIS A 48 -1.61 -6.06 -16.15
N VAL A 49 -1.63 -6.72 -15.00
CA VAL A 49 -0.87 -6.36 -13.81
C VAL A 49 0.13 -7.46 -13.49
N PHE A 50 1.41 -7.13 -13.39
CA PHE A 50 2.45 -8.01 -12.87
C PHE A 50 2.79 -7.62 -11.43
N VAL A 51 2.70 -8.57 -10.50
CA VAL A 51 3.05 -8.35 -9.09
C VAL A 51 4.41 -9.00 -8.82
N ILE A 52 5.44 -8.17 -8.72
CA ILE A 52 6.81 -8.64 -8.50
C ILE A 52 7.01 -8.93 -7.02
N THR A 53 7.28 -10.18 -6.68
CA THR A 53 7.37 -10.65 -5.30
C THR A 53 8.68 -11.38 -5.06
N ARG A 54 9.13 -11.41 -3.81
CA ARG A 54 10.30 -12.18 -3.38
C ARG A 54 10.00 -12.92 -2.08
N HIS A 55 9.88 -12.17 -1.01
CA HIS A 55 9.56 -12.72 0.30
C HIS A 55 8.14 -13.29 0.31
N ARG A 56 8.01 -14.56 0.74
CA ARG A 56 6.71 -15.27 0.82
C ARG A 56 5.90 -15.21 -0.50
N HIS A 57 6.60 -15.37 -1.61
CA HIS A 57 5.99 -15.38 -2.95
C HIS A 57 4.76 -16.31 -3.05
N GLY A 58 4.80 -17.49 -2.41
CA GLY A 58 3.69 -18.45 -2.41
C GLY A 58 2.40 -17.88 -1.83
N ASP A 59 2.49 -17.12 -0.74
CA ASP A 59 1.31 -16.53 -0.07
C ASP A 59 0.66 -15.46 -0.94
N VAL A 60 1.48 -14.57 -1.54
CA VAL A 60 0.98 -13.56 -2.47
C VAL A 60 0.39 -14.21 -3.72
N SER A 61 1.05 -15.22 -4.27
CA SER A 61 0.53 -15.97 -5.43
C SER A 61 -0.80 -16.67 -5.11
N GLN A 62 -0.96 -17.16 -3.88
CA GLN A 62 -2.22 -17.75 -3.44
C GLN A 62 -3.32 -16.70 -3.31
N ALA A 63 -3.01 -15.52 -2.76
CA ALA A 63 -3.97 -14.41 -2.65
C ALA A 63 -4.46 -13.91 -4.02
N LEU A 64 -3.59 -13.94 -5.03
CA LEU A 64 -3.89 -13.51 -6.40
C LEU A 64 -4.58 -14.61 -7.25
N ARG A 65 -4.76 -15.83 -6.68
CA ARG A 65 -5.31 -16.96 -7.44
C ARG A 65 -6.76 -16.68 -7.90
N GLY A 66 -7.00 -16.85 -9.18
CA GLY A 66 -8.32 -16.64 -9.79
C GLY A 66 -8.58 -15.22 -10.27
N LEU A 67 -7.70 -14.26 -9.98
CA LEU A 67 -7.78 -12.93 -10.57
C LEU A 67 -7.33 -12.99 -12.03
N GLN A 68 -8.22 -12.56 -12.92
CA GLN A 68 -7.87 -12.45 -14.34
C GLN A 68 -6.95 -11.24 -14.57
N SER A 69 -6.05 -11.36 -15.54
CA SER A 69 -5.11 -10.29 -15.90
C SER A 69 -4.17 -9.83 -14.78
N VAL A 70 -3.93 -10.68 -13.77
CA VAL A 70 -2.93 -10.46 -12.72
C VAL A 70 -1.98 -11.65 -12.66
N THR A 71 -0.67 -11.38 -12.75
CA THR A 71 0.36 -12.43 -12.73
C THR A 71 1.38 -12.16 -11.63
N PRO A 72 1.52 -13.02 -10.61
CA PRO A 72 2.63 -12.95 -9.67
C PRO A 72 3.93 -13.39 -10.36
N VAL A 73 4.96 -12.56 -10.23
CA VAL A 73 6.29 -12.81 -10.79
C VAL A 73 7.31 -12.87 -9.66
N GLN A 74 8.04 -13.98 -9.56
CA GLN A 74 9.09 -14.10 -8.56
C GLN A 74 10.33 -13.33 -9.00
N GLN A 75 10.77 -12.36 -8.18
CA GLN A 75 11.99 -11.61 -8.42
C GLN A 75 13.21 -12.53 -8.43
N LYS A 76 14.05 -12.38 -9.45
CA LYS A 76 15.37 -13.01 -9.54
C LYS A 76 16.45 -12.07 -9.01
N ALA A 77 17.61 -12.59 -8.66
CA ALA A 77 18.75 -11.75 -8.31
C ALA A 77 19.14 -10.81 -9.47
N PRO A 78 19.63 -9.59 -9.17
CA PRO A 78 19.88 -9.05 -7.83
C PRO A 78 18.59 -8.62 -7.10
N PHE A 79 18.62 -8.67 -5.77
CA PHE A 79 17.45 -8.37 -4.93
C PHE A 79 17.39 -6.89 -4.54
N THR A 80 17.60 -6.04 -5.52
CA THR A 80 17.47 -4.58 -5.45
C THR A 80 16.12 -4.14 -6.00
N LEU A 81 15.79 -2.85 -5.84
CA LEU A 81 14.57 -2.26 -6.41
C LEU A 81 14.61 -2.30 -7.95
N LEU A 82 15.76 -1.98 -8.55
CA LEU A 82 15.93 -2.08 -10.01
C LEU A 82 15.98 -3.52 -10.50
N GLY A 83 16.46 -4.46 -9.70
CA GLY A 83 16.35 -5.90 -9.98
C GLY A 83 14.89 -6.40 -9.94
N ALA A 84 14.06 -5.82 -9.08
CA ALA A 84 12.62 -6.11 -9.10
C ALA A 84 11.98 -5.59 -10.41
N LEU A 85 12.30 -4.36 -10.81
CA LEU A 85 11.85 -3.81 -12.09
C LEU A 85 12.33 -4.65 -13.28
N ALA A 86 13.60 -5.04 -13.30
CA ALA A 86 14.19 -5.90 -14.33
C ALA A 86 13.50 -7.27 -14.46
N SER A 87 12.91 -7.76 -13.37
CA SER A 87 12.18 -9.05 -13.41
C SER A 87 10.93 -9.02 -14.30
N ALA A 88 10.49 -7.83 -14.70
CA ALA A 88 9.38 -7.63 -15.64
C ALA A 88 9.84 -7.47 -17.10
N GLU A 89 11.15 -7.45 -17.36
CA GLU A 89 11.68 -7.36 -18.72
C GLU A 89 11.23 -8.56 -19.57
N GLY A 90 10.76 -8.26 -20.78
CA GLY A 90 10.19 -9.27 -21.69
C GLY A 90 8.73 -9.67 -21.37
N LEU A 91 8.23 -9.34 -20.19
CA LEU A 91 6.81 -9.49 -19.85
C LEU A 91 6.01 -8.22 -20.21
N VAL A 92 6.63 -7.06 -20.02
CA VAL A 92 6.03 -5.77 -20.31
C VAL A 92 6.39 -5.36 -21.74
N THR A 93 5.36 -5.07 -22.52
CA THR A 93 5.48 -4.75 -23.96
C THR A 93 4.84 -3.42 -24.34
N GLU A 94 4.15 -2.79 -23.40
CA GLU A 94 3.45 -1.52 -23.55
C GLU A 94 3.95 -0.53 -22.48
N PRO A 95 3.66 0.80 -22.60
CA PRO A 95 3.83 1.71 -21.48
C PRO A 95 3.15 1.17 -20.23
N PHE A 96 3.80 1.33 -19.09
CA PHE A 96 3.35 0.70 -17.87
C PHE A 96 3.51 1.60 -16.66
N ILE A 97 2.55 1.49 -15.74
CA ILE A 97 2.61 2.14 -14.44
C ILE A 97 3.31 1.21 -13.44
N VAL A 98 4.20 1.78 -12.63
CA VAL A 98 4.89 1.10 -11.54
C VAL A 98 4.39 1.67 -10.22
N ILE A 99 4.01 0.79 -9.30
CA ILE A 99 3.62 1.15 -7.93
C ILE A 99 4.52 0.37 -6.96
N HIS A 100 5.07 1.07 -5.96
CA HIS A 100 5.74 0.40 -4.85
C HIS A 100 4.70 -0.30 -3.97
N GLY A 101 4.91 -1.58 -3.69
CA GLY A 101 3.99 -2.47 -2.98
C GLY A 101 3.79 -2.16 -1.49
N ASP A 102 4.46 -1.15 -0.97
CA ASP A 102 4.31 -0.67 0.41
C ASP A 102 3.62 0.69 0.53
N ASN A 103 3.18 1.26 -0.59
CA ASN A 103 2.48 2.53 -0.60
C ASN A 103 0.96 2.35 -0.67
N TYR A 104 0.26 3.14 0.13
CA TYR A 104 -1.16 3.41 -0.01
C TYR A 104 -1.36 4.77 -0.71
N PHE A 105 -2.31 4.85 -1.65
CA PHE A 105 -2.69 6.07 -2.35
C PHE A 105 -4.18 6.34 -2.13
N SER A 106 -4.52 7.56 -1.73
CA SER A 106 -5.90 7.94 -1.40
C SER A 106 -6.76 8.33 -2.59
N HIS A 107 -6.16 8.56 -3.75
CA HIS A 107 -6.84 9.04 -4.96
C HIS A 107 -6.44 8.19 -6.17
N ASP A 108 -7.27 8.26 -7.22
CA ASP A 108 -6.99 7.62 -8.49
C ASP A 108 -5.70 8.16 -9.15
N LEU A 109 -5.10 7.34 -9.97
CA LEU A 109 -3.87 7.65 -10.70
C LEU A 109 -4.11 7.88 -12.21
N GLU A 110 -5.38 8.06 -12.62
CA GLU A 110 -5.76 8.19 -14.03
C GLU A 110 -5.05 9.37 -14.72
N TYR A 111 -4.91 10.47 -13.99
CA TYR A 111 -4.23 11.66 -14.52
C TYR A 111 -2.75 11.39 -14.85
N LEU A 112 -2.05 10.50 -14.16
CA LEU A 112 -0.68 10.08 -14.50
C LEU A 112 -0.65 9.26 -15.79
N ALA A 113 -1.61 8.36 -15.97
CA ALA A 113 -1.71 7.55 -17.17
C ALA A 113 -1.99 8.40 -18.41
N ARG A 114 -2.70 9.52 -18.27
CA ARG A 114 -3.00 10.45 -19.37
C ARG A 114 -1.80 11.29 -19.83
N GLU A 115 -0.79 11.45 -18.97
CA GLU A 115 0.44 12.18 -19.32
C GLU A 115 1.36 11.39 -20.27
N VAL A 116 1.10 10.10 -20.45
CA VAL A 116 1.85 9.26 -21.40
C VAL A 116 1.18 9.33 -22.77
N ASP A 117 1.86 9.95 -23.71
CA ASP A 117 1.43 9.92 -25.10
C ASP A 117 1.83 8.59 -25.75
N CYS A 118 0.91 7.61 -25.70
CA CYS A 118 1.11 6.30 -26.30
C CYS A 118 1.40 6.34 -27.81
N THR A 119 1.15 7.48 -28.48
CA THR A 119 1.42 7.65 -29.93
C THR A 119 2.88 7.98 -30.20
N ARG A 120 3.63 8.46 -29.17
CA ARG A 120 5.06 8.80 -29.24
C ARG A 120 5.98 7.73 -28.69
N CYS A 121 5.47 6.56 -28.31
CA CYS A 121 6.29 5.43 -27.85
C CYS A 121 7.18 4.89 -28.98
N GLY A 122 8.11 5.74 -29.40
CA GLY A 122 9.19 5.40 -30.30
C GLY A 122 10.35 4.71 -29.59
N SER A 123 11.53 4.77 -30.16
CA SER A 123 12.75 4.12 -29.67
C SER A 123 13.37 4.73 -28.40
N TRP A 124 12.81 5.80 -27.83
CA TRP A 124 13.35 6.51 -26.68
C TRP A 124 12.55 6.20 -25.41
N PRO A 125 13.24 6.04 -24.26
CA PRO A 125 12.55 5.88 -22.99
C PRO A 125 11.77 7.16 -22.65
N GLU A 126 10.53 6.99 -22.19
CA GLU A 126 9.69 8.05 -21.66
C GLU A 126 9.33 7.72 -20.21
N ALA A 127 9.34 8.71 -19.34
CA ALA A 127 9.01 8.54 -17.94
C ALA A 127 8.12 9.70 -17.45
N VAL A 128 7.06 9.34 -16.73
CA VAL A 128 6.26 10.26 -15.92
C VAL A 128 6.43 9.85 -14.47
N LEU A 129 6.81 10.82 -13.65
CA LEU A 129 7.15 10.60 -12.26
C LEU A 129 6.15 11.36 -11.39
N ALA A 130 5.47 10.65 -10.49
CA ALA A 130 4.63 11.30 -9.50
C ALA A 130 5.49 11.94 -8.41
N THR A 131 5.22 13.21 -8.09
CA THR A 131 5.95 13.99 -7.08
C THR A 131 5.03 14.42 -5.95
N ASP A 132 5.54 14.56 -4.73
CA ASP A 132 4.74 15.00 -3.58
C ASP A 132 4.38 16.50 -3.62
N LYS A 133 5.12 17.29 -4.40
CA LYS A 133 4.93 18.76 -4.52
C LYS A 133 5.11 19.21 -5.97
N GLN A 134 4.73 20.44 -6.24
CA GLN A 134 4.93 21.11 -7.52
C GLN A 134 6.42 21.52 -7.66
N ASP A 135 7.31 20.53 -7.72
CA ASP A 135 8.75 20.73 -7.81
C ASP A 135 9.20 20.87 -9.28
N SER A 136 10.22 21.68 -9.51
CA SER A 136 10.84 21.77 -10.83
C SER A 136 11.64 20.52 -11.17
N LEU A 137 11.80 20.19 -12.46
CA LEU A 137 12.59 19.02 -12.91
C LEU A 137 14.03 18.99 -12.34
N GLY A 138 14.62 20.16 -12.03
CA GLY A 138 15.96 20.25 -11.42
C GLY A 138 16.02 19.82 -9.96
N ASP A 139 14.97 20.09 -9.17
CA ASP A 139 14.81 19.61 -7.79
C ASP A 139 14.42 18.13 -7.74
N VAL A 140 13.88 17.66 -8.84
CA VAL A 140 13.27 16.36 -9.04
C VAL A 140 14.32 15.24 -9.01
N ALA A 141 15.51 15.43 -9.59
CA ALA A 141 16.57 14.40 -9.58
C ALA A 141 17.03 14.00 -8.16
N GLY A 142 16.86 14.91 -7.17
CA GLY A 142 17.16 14.63 -5.76
C GLY A 142 16.00 14.05 -4.92
N ARG A 143 14.74 14.26 -5.33
CA ARG A 143 13.55 13.98 -4.50
C ARG A 143 12.56 12.99 -5.08
N LEU A 144 12.66 12.67 -6.37
CA LEU A 144 11.67 11.87 -7.11
C LEU A 144 11.49 10.43 -6.70
N ALA A 145 12.41 9.88 -5.94
CA ALA A 145 12.30 8.49 -5.50
C ALA A 145 11.22 8.27 -4.43
N SER A 146 10.63 9.34 -3.88
CA SER A 146 9.81 9.25 -2.66
C SER A 146 8.36 8.83 -2.89
N THR A 147 7.75 9.11 -4.06
CA THR A 147 6.32 8.82 -4.24
C THR A 147 5.98 7.35 -4.50
N GLY A 148 6.92 6.58 -5.03
CA GLY A 148 6.69 5.17 -5.36
C GLY A 148 5.66 4.92 -6.45
N CYS A 149 5.38 5.92 -7.30
CA CYS A 149 4.51 5.78 -8.47
C CYS A 149 5.16 6.41 -9.70
N TYR A 150 5.27 5.64 -10.79
CA TYR A 150 5.93 6.01 -12.04
C TYR A 150 5.16 5.47 -13.23
N VAL A 151 5.19 6.16 -14.37
CA VAL A 151 4.82 5.57 -15.65
C VAL A 151 6.04 5.55 -16.54
N LEU A 152 6.37 4.40 -17.08
CA LEU A 152 7.59 4.13 -17.84
C LEU A 152 7.24 3.49 -19.18
N SER A 153 8.14 3.64 -20.15
CA SER A 153 8.06 2.91 -21.43
C SER A 153 9.08 1.76 -21.48
N PRO A 154 8.82 0.67 -22.22
CA PRO A 154 9.68 -0.52 -22.26
C PRO A 154 11.16 -0.27 -22.56
N PRO A 155 11.58 0.73 -23.38
CA PRO A 155 13.01 1.03 -23.59
C PRO A 155 13.80 1.31 -22.32
N VAL A 156 13.13 1.65 -21.20
CA VAL A 156 13.76 1.86 -19.89
C VAL A 156 14.56 0.66 -19.42
N PHE A 157 14.20 -0.55 -19.81
CA PHE A 157 14.92 -1.76 -19.41
C PHE A 157 16.38 -1.79 -19.89
N GLY A 158 16.72 -1.04 -20.96
CA GLY A 158 18.09 -0.83 -21.36
C GLY A 158 18.93 -0.17 -20.25
N LEU A 159 18.42 0.91 -19.68
CA LEU A 159 19.07 1.62 -18.57
C LEU A 159 19.02 0.81 -17.26
N VAL A 160 17.91 0.14 -17.00
CA VAL A 160 17.76 -0.70 -15.79
C VAL A 160 18.84 -1.77 -15.73
N ARG A 161 19.19 -2.41 -16.85
CA ARG A 161 20.26 -3.42 -16.89
C ARG A 161 21.63 -2.91 -16.47
N GLU A 162 21.92 -1.64 -16.73
CA GLU A 162 23.19 -1.00 -16.36
C GLU A 162 23.25 -0.61 -14.87
N LEU A 163 22.09 -0.60 -14.20
CA LEU A 163 21.92 -0.10 -12.83
C LEU A 163 21.44 -1.15 -11.85
N LEU A 164 21.54 -2.44 -12.18
CA LEU A 164 20.96 -3.53 -11.39
C LEU A 164 21.47 -3.62 -9.94
N ASP A 165 22.66 -3.11 -9.66
CA ASP A 165 23.28 -3.05 -8.34
C ASP A 165 22.71 -1.91 -7.45
N ARG A 166 21.94 -0.98 -8.03
CA ARG A 166 21.36 0.15 -7.32
C ARG A 166 20.01 -0.23 -6.68
N ASP A 167 19.82 0.21 -5.45
CA ASP A 167 18.59 -0.07 -4.68
C ASP A 167 17.67 1.16 -4.58
N ASP A 168 17.78 2.05 -5.56
CA ASP A 168 16.98 3.26 -5.62
C ASP A 168 16.59 3.63 -7.06
N LEU A 169 15.43 4.30 -7.20
CA LEU A 169 14.96 4.81 -8.50
C LEU A 169 15.52 6.18 -8.85
N ARG A 170 16.27 6.86 -7.95
CA ARG A 170 16.94 8.13 -8.27
C ARG A 170 18.03 7.90 -9.31
N SER A 171 18.78 6.81 -9.16
CA SER A 171 19.78 6.39 -10.16
C SER A 171 19.17 6.19 -11.54
N LEU A 172 17.98 5.56 -11.61
CA LEU A 172 17.26 5.41 -12.88
C LEU A 172 16.79 6.76 -13.44
N THR A 173 16.30 7.66 -12.59
CA THR A 173 15.88 9.00 -13.03
C THR A 173 17.05 9.80 -13.57
N ALA A 174 18.20 9.77 -12.90
CA ALA A 174 19.41 10.41 -13.38
C ALA A 174 19.84 9.87 -14.76
N ALA A 175 19.89 8.55 -14.91
CA ALA A 175 20.22 7.90 -16.17
C ALA A 175 19.22 8.23 -17.30
N LEU A 176 17.91 8.31 -16.99
CA LEU A 176 16.89 8.77 -17.94
C LEU A 176 17.18 10.18 -18.44
N LEU A 177 17.48 11.13 -17.53
CA LEU A 177 17.79 12.49 -17.88
C LEU A 177 19.11 12.59 -18.71
N GLU A 178 20.14 11.86 -18.33
CA GLU A 178 21.43 11.80 -19.03
C GLU A 178 21.29 11.18 -20.44
N SER A 179 20.40 10.21 -20.60
CA SER A 179 20.14 9.59 -21.92
C SER A 179 19.34 10.49 -22.87
N GLY A 180 18.86 11.64 -22.42
CA GLY A 180 17.99 12.52 -23.20
C GLY A 180 16.56 12.05 -23.28
N ALA A 181 16.13 11.15 -22.38
CA ALA A 181 14.74 10.70 -22.30
C ALA A 181 13.80 11.86 -21.98
N VAL A 182 12.56 11.74 -22.43
CA VAL A 182 11.49 12.67 -22.04
C VAL A 182 11.01 12.31 -20.64
N VAL A 183 11.40 13.12 -19.64
CA VAL A 183 11.00 12.94 -18.25
C VAL A 183 10.05 14.06 -17.83
N ARG A 184 8.89 13.68 -17.28
CA ARG A 184 7.90 14.64 -16.77
C ARG A 184 7.69 14.39 -15.27
N ALA A 185 7.60 15.47 -14.51
CA ALA A 185 7.21 15.44 -13.11
C ALA A 185 5.75 15.90 -12.98
N VAL A 186 4.93 15.11 -12.31
CA VAL A 186 3.51 15.39 -12.13
C VAL A 186 3.16 15.30 -10.65
N PRO A 187 2.60 16.37 -10.04
CA PRO A 187 2.22 16.35 -8.63
C PRO A 187 1.20 15.25 -8.33
N LEU A 188 1.45 14.49 -7.27
CA LEU A 188 0.51 13.50 -6.78
C LEU A 188 -0.75 14.19 -6.26
N ARG A 189 -1.91 13.66 -6.62
CA ARG A 189 -3.20 14.12 -6.09
C ARG A 189 -3.53 13.36 -4.81
N GLY A 190 -4.16 14.07 -3.85
CA GLY A 190 -4.50 13.49 -2.55
C GLY A 190 -3.27 13.26 -1.67
N TRP A 191 -3.35 12.23 -0.83
CA TRP A 191 -2.25 11.82 0.03
C TRP A 191 -1.80 10.40 -0.28
N ARG A 192 -0.56 10.12 0.03
CA ARG A 192 0.02 8.79 0.05
C ARG A 192 0.66 8.51 1.40
N ALA A 193 0.82 7.26 1.73
CA ALA A 193 1.58 6.85 2.88
C ALA A 193 2.39 5.59 2.56
N ASN A 194 3.62 5.56 3.07
CA ASN A 194 4.48 4.39 3.00
C ASN A 194 4.29 3.60 4.30
N ILE A 195 3.89 2.34 4.21
CA ILE A 195 3.65 1.50 5.38
C ILE A 195 4.92 0.72 5.70
N ASN A 196 5.78 1.26 6.55
CA ASN A 196 7.04 0.65 6.96
C ASN A 196 7.01 0.04 8.35
N GLU A 197 6.18 0.60 9.24
CA GLU A 197 6.06 0.22 10.64
C GLU A 197 4.61 -0.09 11.02
N LEU A 198 4.40 -0.69 12.17
CA LEU A 198 3.07 -0.99 12.68
C LEU A 198 2.25 0.28 12.89
N GLN A 199 2.90 1.35 13.34
CA GLN A 199 2.29 2.65 13.53
C GLN A 199 1.76 3.23 12.23
N ASP A 200 2.51 3.09 11.12
CA ASP A 200 2.06 3.55 9.79
C ASP A 200 0.76 2.85 9.38
N LEU A 201 0.69 1.53 9.62
CA LEU A 201 -0.49 0.74 9.30
C LEU A 201 -1.73 1.23 10.07
N LEU A 202 -1.60 1.54 11.37
CA LEU A 202 -2.67 2.08 12.19
C LEU A 202 -3.08 3.48 11.73
N VAL A 203 -2.11 4.36 11.42
CA VAL A 203 -2.37 5.71 10.91
C VAL A 203 -3.10 5.66 9.57
N VAL A 204 -2.60 4.86 8.62
CA VAL A 204 -3.24 4.70 7.30
C VAL A 204 -4.65 4.13 7.45
N SER A 205 -4.83 3.11 8.29
CA SER A 205 -6.15 2.53 8.56
C SER A 205 -7.13 3.59 9.08
N ARG A 206 -6.71 4.43 10.02
CA ARG A 206 -7.54 5.52 10.55
C ARG A 206 -7.89 6.53 9.46
N LEU A 207 -6.91 6.99 8.67
CA LEU A 207 -7.15 7.95 7.57
C LEU A 207 -8.13 7.38 6.53
N VAL A 208 -8.03 6.10 6.20
CA VAL A 208 -8.98 5.42 5.29
C VAL A 208 -10.38 5.40 5.90
N LEU A 209 -10.51 5.05 7.19
CA LEU A 209 -11.79 5.06 7.88
C LEU A 209 -12.40 6.48 7.93
N GLU A 210 -11.61 7.50 8.21
CA GLU A 210 -12.05 8.89 8.22
C GLU A 210 -12.51 9.33 6.82
N GLN A 211 -11.77 9.00 5.78
CA GLN A 211 -12.17 9.31 4.39
C GLN A 211 -13.48 8.62 3.99
N TRP A 212 -13.75 7.42 4.50
CA TRP A 212 -14.99 6.70 4.24
C TRP A 212 -16.14 7.15 5.16
N SER A 213 -15.83 7.84 6.24
CA SER A 213 -16.79 8.20 7.28
C SER A 213 -17.94 9.06 6.77
N ASP A 214 -17.69 9.93 5.82
CA ASP A 214 -18.73 10.77 5.21
C ASP A 214 -19.81 9.93 4.50
N THR A 215 -19.48 8.68 4.15
CA THR A 215 -20.41 7.75 3.49
C THR A 215 -21.16 6.87 4.49
N PHE A 216 -20.60 6.59 5.70
CA PHE A 216 -21.12 5.59 6.65
C PHE A 216 -21.59 6.17 8.01
N HIS A 217 -21.46 7.47 8.24
CA HIS A 217 -21.79 8.12 9.54
C HIS A 217 -23.25 8.50 9.75
N THR A 218 -24.19 7.95 9.00
CA THR A 218 -25.58 8.20 9.35
C THR A 218 -25.94 7.48 10.65
N PRO A 219 -26.68 8.13 11.58
CA PRO A 219 -27.19 7.48 12.80
C PRO A 219 -27.95 6.19 12.52
N ALA A 220 -28.61 6.10 11.36
CA ALA A 220 -29.33 4.91 10.90
C ALA A 220 -28.40 3.74 10.59
N ALA A 221 -27.22 3.98 10.00
CA ALA A 221 -26.23 2.94 9.74
C ALA A 221 -25.63 2.39 11.04
N GLN A 222 -25.34 3.27 12.01
CA GLN A 222 -24.85 2.88 13.34
C GLN A 222 -25.88 2.06 14.11
N GLU A 223 -27.15 2.47 14.09
CA GLU A 223 -28.24 1.73 14.76
C GLU A 223 -28.53 0.38 14.07
N GLY A 224 -28.43 0.32 12.73
CA GLY A 224 -28.51 -0.93 11.98
C GLY A 224 -27.40 -1.91 12.38
N TYR A 225 -26.18 -1.41 12.56
CA TYR A 225 -25.06 -2.20 13.05
C TYR A 225 -25.27 -2.75 14.46
N ARG A 226 -25.76 -1.91 15.41
CA ARG A 226 -26.07 -2.31 16.78
C ARG A 226 -27.13 -3.40 16.84
N ARG A 227 -28.18 -3.31 16.02
CA ARG A 227 -29.30 -4.26 16.01
C ARG A 227 -28.94 -5.62 15.43
N THR A 228 -28.09 -5.64 14.40
CA THR A 228 -27.73 -6.88 13.70
C THR A 228 -26.64 -7.69 14.39
N THR A 229 -25.82 -7.07 15.23
CA THR A 229 -24.56 -7.67 15.69
C THR A 229 -24.45 -7.85 17.20
N GLY A 230 -25.39 -7.29 17.99
CA GLY A 230 -25.38 -7.43 19.45
C GLY A 230 -24.15 -6.77 20.12
N TYR A 231 -23.63 -5.67 19.55
CA TYR A 231 -22.53 -4.91 20.15
C TYR A 231 -22.98 -4.22 21.42
N SER A 232 -22.10 -4.16 22.42
CA SER A 232 -22.35 -3.42 23.66
C SER A 232 -22.21 -1.93 23.45
N GLY A 233 -21.17 -1.49 22.72
CA GLY A 233 -20.91 -0.11 22.33
C GLY A 233 -20.21 -0.01 20.98
N VAL A 234 -20.51 1.08 20.26
CA VAL A 234 -19.82 1.42 19.00
C VAL A 234 -19.50 2.89 18.99
N GLU A 235 -18.22 3.21 18.79
CA GLU A 235 -17.72 4.56 18.58
C GLU A 235 -17.02 4.63 17.21
N CYS A 236 -17.56 5.43 16.30
CA CYS A 236 -17.02 5.56 14.95
C CYS A 236 -15.76 6.45 14.91
N PRO A 237 -14.92 6.31 13.87
CA PRO A 237 -15.08 5.44 12.70
C PRO A 237 -14.70 3.97 12.98
N ILE A 238 -15.45 3.03 12.42
CA ILE A 238 -15.13 1.59 12.44
C ILE A 238 -15.46 0.96 11.08
N TRP A 239 -14.80 -0.15 10.77
CA TRP A 239 -15.17 -1.02 9.67
C TRP A 239 -15.16 -2.48 10.14
N VAL A 240 -16.27 -3.18 9.94
CA VAL A 240 -16.39 -4.60 10.27
C VAL A 240 -16.85 -5.35 9.04
N SER A 241 -16.10 -6.37 8.64
CA SER A 241 -16.45 -7.21 7.50
C SER A 241 -17.80 -7.90 7.73
N PRO A 242 -18.66 -8.01 6.70
CA PRO A 242 -19.88 -8.78 6.78
C PRO A 242 -19.68 -10.26 7.17
N GLU A 243 -18.48 -10.81 6.92
CA GLU A 243 -18.12 -12.19 7.27
C GLU A 243 -17.57 -12.31 8.71
N ALA A 244 -17.32 -11.20 9.40
CA ALA A 244 -16.84 -11.22 10.77
C ALA A 244 -17.95 -11.54 11.78
N ARG A 245 -17.56 -12.07 12.94
CA ARG A 245 -18.45 -12.35 14.07
C ARG A 245 -18.02 -11.52 15.27
N VAL A 246 -18.87 -10.60 15.67
CA VAL A 246 -18.60 -9.77 16.85
C VAL A 246 -19.76 -9.92 17.83
N SER A 247 -19.46 -10.12 19.12
CA SER A 247 -20.47 -10.26 20.17
C SER A 247 -19.99 -9.73 21.51
N CYS A 248 -20.87 -9.08 22.26
CA CYS A 248 -20.64 -8.59 23.62
C CYS A 248 -19.37 -7.74 23.73
N SER A 249 -19.09 -6.89 22.73
CA SER A 249 -17.83 -6.15 22.63
C SER A 249 -18.08 -4.67 22.38
N ASP A 250 -17.18 -3.83 22.90
CA ASP A 250 -17.13 -2.39 22.63
C ASP A 250 -16.06 -2.14 21.57
N LEU A 251 -16.45 -1.49 20.48
CA LEU A 251 -15.56 -1.21 19.35
C LEU A 251 -15.49 0.28 19.06
N GLY A 252 -14.28 0.79 18.92
CA GLY A 252 -14.01 2.14 18.46
C GLY A 252 -13.36 3.06 19.48
N PRO A 253 -12.94 4.24 19.01
CA PRO A 253 -12.85 4.60 17.60
C PRO A 253 -11.72 3.87 16.86
N SER A 254 -11.74 3.96 15.53
CA SER A 254 -10.69 3.46 14.63
C SER A 254 -10.45 1.94 14.72
N VAL A 255 -11.54 1.16 14.69
CA VAL A 255 -11.45 -0.31 14.70
C VAL A 255 -11.79 -0.90 13.34
N VAL A 256 -10.94 -1.82 12.89
CA VAL A 256 -11.12 -2.62 11.67
C VAL A 256 -11.20 -4.09 12.05
N VAL A 257 -12.26 -4.78 11.60
CA VAL A 257 -12.41 -6.23 11.81
C VAL A 257 -12.51 -6.92 10.45
N GLY A 258 -11.50 -7.72 10.13
CA GLY A 258 -11.38 -8.44 8.86
C GLY A 258 -12.37 -9.60 8.70
N PRO A 259 -12.52 -10.12 7.47
CA PRO A 259 -13.42 -11.24 7.18
C PRO A 259 -13.07 -12.48 8.00
N ARG A 260 -14.09 -13.22 8.43
CA ARG A 260 -14.00 -14.44 9.25
C ARG A 260 -13.29 -14.26 10.60
N ALA A 261 -13.00 -13.02 11.00
CA ALA A 261 -12.52 -12.74 12.35
C ALA A 261 -13.63 -12.93 13.37
N THR A 262 -13.25 -13.34 14.59
CA THR A 262 -14.17 -13.51 15.72
C THR A 262 -13.72 -12.64 16.88
N VAL A 263 -14.58 -11.73 17.35
CA VAL A 263 -14.32 -10.83 18.47
C VAL A 263 -15.40 -11.02 19.52
N ARG A 264 -15.04 -11.46 20.73
CA ARG A 264 -15.98 -11.75 21.82
C ARG A 264 -15.54 -11.11 23.12
N ARG A 265 -16.46 -10.44 23.81
CA ARG A 265 -16.22 -9.84 25.15
C ARG A 265 -14.98 -8.94 25.20
N CYS A 266 -14.69 -8.21 24.11
CA CYS A 266 -13.52 -7.38 23.98
C CYS A 266 -13.86 -5.89 24.07
N VAL A 267 -12.84 -5.09 24.41
CA VAL A 267 -12.86 -3.63 24.27
C VAL A 267 -11.70 -3.25 23.35
N LEU A 268 -12.01 -2.76 22.16
CA LEU A 268 -11.01 -2.47 21.12
C LEU A 268 -11.04 -0.99 20.74
N GLN A 269 -9.88 -0.34 20.71
CA GLN A 269 -9.70 1.06 20.32
C GLN A 269 -8.42 1.19 19.46
N ASN A 270 -8.53 1.79 18.29
CA ASN A 270 -7.44 1.90 17.32
C ASN A 270 -6.76 0.53 17.04
N VAL A 271 -7.59 -0.45 16.62
CA VAL A 271 -7.18 -1.84 16.46
C VAL A 271 -7.57 -2.37 15.09
N ILE A 272 -6.65 -3.12 14.48
CA ILE A 272 -6.94 -3.91 13.27
C ILE A 272 -6.94 -5.39 13.66
N VAL A 273 -8.10 -6.03 13.58
CA VAL A 273 -8.25 -7.48 13.71
C VAL A 273 -8.20 -8.09 12.31
N PHE A 274 -7.14 -8.84 12.05
CA PHE A 274 -6.87 -9.41 10.73
C PHE A 274 -7.86 -10.53 10.37
N PRO A 275 -8.01 -10.84 9.06
CA PRO A 275 -8.87 -11.92 8.59
C PRO A 275 -8.60 -13.24 9.33
N GLY A 276 -9.67 -13.87 9.82
CA GLY A 276 -9.60 -15.15 10.51
C GLY A 276 -9.00 -15.12 11.92
N ALA A 277 -8.63 -13.97 12.47
CA ALA A 277 -8.17 -13.87 13.84
C ALA A 277 -9.33 -14.04 14.83
N GLU A 278 -9.07 -14.73 15.95
CA GLU A 278 -10.04 -14.93 17.02
C GLU A 278 -9.54 -14.31 18.31
N ILE A 279 -10.29 -13.39 18.92
CA ILE A 279 -9.90 -12.72 20.16
C ILE A 279 -11.08 -12.70 21.14
N GLU A 280 -10.82 -13.01 22.39
CA GLU A 280 -11.85 -13.10 23.41
C GLU A 280 -11.38 -12.58 24.77
N GLY A 281 -12.23 -11.76 25.42
CA GLY A 281 -12.03 -11.28 26.78
C GLY A 281 -10.96 -10.20 26.92
N GLU A 282 -10.44 -9.65 25.85
CA GLU A 282 -9.27 -8.76 25.84
C GLU A 282 -9.67 -7.28 25.74
N ARG A 283 -8.81 -6.43 26.32
CA ARG A 283 -8.80 -4.99 26.09
C ARG A 283 -7.55 -4.63 25.32
N VAL A 284 -7.72 -4.16 24.07
CA VAL A 284 -6.59 -3.77 23.21
C VAL A 284 -6.76 -2.34 22.75
N THR A 285 -5.67 -1.58 22.89
CA THR A 285 -5.56 -0.19 22.39
C THR A 285 -4.26 -0.07 21.59
N ASP A 286 -4.33 0.62 20.44
CA ASP A 286 -3.20 0.87 19.55
C ASP A 286 -2.50 -0.43 19.13
N GLY A 287 -3.18 -1.31 18.38
CA GLY A 287 -2.58 -2.59 18.04
C GLY A 287 -3.20 -3.31 16.86
N ILE A 288 -2.61 -4.43 16.55
CA ILE A 288 -3.16 -5.38 15.58
C ILE A 288 -3.30 -6.77 16.21
N VAL A 289 -4.28 -7.50 15.74
CA VAL A 289 -4.53 -8.90 16.11
C VAL A 289 -4.42 -9.75 14.87
N ILE A 290 -3.43 -10.64 14.81
CA ILE A 290 -3.20 -11.55 13.69
C ILE A 290 -3.46 -13.00 14.09
N PRO A 291 -3.96 -13.87 13.19
CA PRO A 291 -4.08 -15.29 13.47
C PRO A 291 -2.69 -15.92 13.53
N ALA A 292 -2.44 -16.77 14.53
CA ALA A 292 -1.24 -17.58 14.65
C ALA A 292 -1.60 -19.01 15.08
N ALA A 293 -0.67 -19.96 14.89
CA ALA A 293 -0.93 -21.37 15.15
C ALA A 293 -1.33 -21.69 16.59
N ASP A 294 -0.75 -20.94 17.55
CA ASP A 294 -0.97 -21.13 18.98
C ASP A 294 -2.01 -20.16 19.59
N GLY A 295 -2.83 -19.54 18.76
CA GLY A 295 -3.82 -18.52 19.15
C GLY A 295 -3.53 -17.15 18.59
N PRO A 296 -4.38 -16.15 18.87
CA PRO A 296 -4.21 -14.80 18.30
C PRO A 296 -2.95 -14.14 18.86
N LEU A 297 -2.17 -13.52 17.97
CA LEU A 297 -1.04 -12.70 18.34
C LEU A 297 -1.46 -11.23 18.36
N VAL A 298 -1.43 -10.62 19.55
CA VAL A 298 -1.70 -9.19 19.73
C VAL A 298 -0.37 -8.44 19.69
N LEU A 299 -0.25 -7.51 18.77
CA LEU A 299 0.95 -6.70 18.56
C LEU A 299 0.60 -5.22 18.73
N ALA A 300 1.36 -4.52 19.57
CA ALA A 300 1.32 -3.06 19.68
C ALA A 300 2.57 -2.45 19.07
N PRO A 301 2.53 -1.18 18.60
CA PRO A 301 3.71 -0.44 18.23
C PRO A 301 4.70 -0.42 19.43
N ASP A 302 5.97 -0.62 19.14
CA ASP A 302 7.00 -0.51 20.19
C ASP A 302 7.06 0.94 20.67
N ARG A 303 6.74 1.18 21.94
CA ARG A 303 6.79 2.52 22.53
C ARG A 303 8.22 3.00 22.79
N ASP A 304 9.20 2.08 22.71
CA ASP A 304 10.62 2.33 22.96
C ASP A 304 11.48 1.55 21.96
N VAL A 305 11.65 2.04 20.74
CA VAL A 305 12.85 1.77 19.96
C VAL A 305 13.66 3.06 19.94
N ASP A 306 14.67 3.07 20.80
CA ASP A 306 15.77 4.02 20.78
C ASP A 306 16.21 4.23 19.32
N ARG A 307 16.03 5.44 18.81
CA ARG A 307 16.43 5.83 17.45
C ARG A 307 17.94 5.90 17.42
N GLY A 308 18.58 4.73 17.34
CA GLY A 308 19.98 4.61 16.99
C GLY A 308 20.20 5.31 15.65
N GLN A 309 21.02 6.31 15.69
CA GLN A 309 21.43 7.19 14.60
C GLN A 309 21.81 6.39 13.36
N GLU A 310 20.89 6.32 12.40
CA GLU A 310 21.24 6.27 11.00
C GLU A 310 20.45 7.39 10.32
N SER A 311 21.18 8.38 9.85
CA SER A 311 20.69 9.59 9.21
C SER A 311 20.14 9.27 7.83
N GLU A 312 18.89 8.84 7.77
CA GLU A 312 18.05 8.94 6.59
C GLU A 312 17.03 10.06 6.86
N ALA A 313 16.86 10.94 5.87
CA ALA A 313 16.01 12.13 5.97
C ALA A 313 14.67 11.79 6.61
N GLU A 314 14.32 12.47 7.69
CA GLU A 314 13.03 12.38 8.37
C GLU A 314 11.92 12.67 7.37
N GLU A 315 11.19 11.65 6.95
CA GLU A 315 9.88 11.83 6.35
C GLU A 315 8.93 12.25 7.49
N GLU A 316 8.46 13.48 7.44
CA GLU A 316 7.41 13.96 8.35
C GLU A 316 6.18 13.01 8.25
N PRO A 317 5.50 12.74 9.38
CA PRO A 317 4.24 11.99 9.35
C PRO A 317 3.24 12.72 8.44
N PRO A 318 2.36 11.98 7.74
CA PRO A 318 1.40 12.58 6.82
C PRO A 318 0.57 13.65 7.56
N GLN A 319 0.73 14.90 7.14
CA GLN A 319 -0.06 16.01 7.67
C GLN A 319 -1.49 15.85 7.17
N LEU A 320 -2.45 15.92 8.08
CA LEU A 320 -3.86 15.99 7.75
C LEU A 320 -4.10 17.17 6.78
N PRO A 321 -4.83 16.96 5.69
CA PRO A 321 -5.24 18.06 4.85
C PRO A 321 -6.02 19.07 5.70
N PRO A 322 -5.83 20.40 5.50
CA PRO A 322 -6.60 21.40 6.20
C PRO A 322 -8.08 21.13 5.95
N SER A 323 -8.88 21.15 7.02
CA SER A 323 -10.33 21.05 6.92
C SER A 323 -10.81 22.11 5.92
N ALA A 324 -11.47 21.67 4.86
CA ALA A 324 -12.11 22.56 3.91
C ALA A 324 -13.28 23.23 4.62
N ASP A 325 -13.01 24.37 5.27
CA ASP A 325 -14.05 25.31 5.68
C ASP A 325 -14.54 26.03 4.43
N LYS A 326 -15.82 25.76 4.15
CA LYS A 326 -16.77 26.36 3.18
C LYS A 326 -16.72 25.88 1.75
#